data_d599f949ab8d4f2aabe3e9e7b427b0a6
#
_entry.id   d599f949ab8d4f2aabe3e9e7b427b0a6
#
_cell.length_a   1.000
_cell.length_b   1.000
_cell.length_c   1.000
_cell.angle_alpha   90.00
_cell.angle_beta   90.00
_cell.angle_gamma   90.00
#
_symmetry.space_group_name_H-M   'P 1'
#
loop_
_entity.id
_entity.type
_entity.pdbx_description
1 polymer ?
#
loop_
_entity_poly.entity_id
_entity_poly.type
_entity_poly.pdbx_seq_one_letter_code
_entity_poly.pdbx_strand_id
1 'polypeptide(L)'
;MAILNPNDPNVVMLELVARRLGTELCAQFAFVGGAAAGLLITDPAQPAIRPTEDVDLVVEVLSLSAYHRTEAALQARGFVQDHRAEAPICRWQVDGVKVDVMPSQQDILGFANRWYPLCVATAEPLELPSGVPIRVIAAPVFIGTKLEAFHGRGNGDYLFSHDLGDILSVVDGRDSLLDECAQAVPPLRTYLAQQFAALLASPRFLDA
;
A
#
# COMPACT_ATOMS: atom_id res chain seq x y z
N MET A 1 -4.11 13.76 13.81
CA MET A 1 -3.89 13.59 12.36
C MET A 1 -2.53 14.18 12.01
N ALA A 2 -1.66 13.41 11.35
CA ALA A 2 -0.40 13.95 10.84
C ALA A 2 -0.70 15.07 9.83
N ILE A 3 0.07 16.15 9.89
CA ILE A 3 0.00 17.24 8.91
C ILE A 3 0.78 16.76 7.68
N LEU A 4 0.08 16.39 6.62
CA LEU A 4 0.70 15.95 5.37
C LEU A 4 1.43 17.13 4.71
N ASN A 5 2.68 16.89 4.32
CA ASN A 5 3.45 17.87 3.54
C ASN A 5 2.97 17.85 2.07
N PRO A 6 2.35 18.92 1.55
CA PRO A 6 1.86 18.94 0.17
C PRO A 6 2.98 18.90 -0.88
N ASN A 7 4.23 19.11 -0.48
CA ASN A 7 5.40 19.06 -1.38
C ASN A 7 6.16 17.72 -1.27
N ASP A 8 5.70 16.77 -0.45
CA ASP A 8 6.27 15.43 -0.42
C ASP A 8 6.02 14.72 -1.75
N PRO A 9 7.04 14.16 -2.42
CA PRO A 9 6.88 13.52 -3.73
C PRO A 9 5.83 12.41 -3.75
N ASN A 10 5.70 11.63 -2.68
CA ASN A 10 4.69 10.58 -2.58
C ASN A 10 3.29 11.19 -2.47
N VAL A 11 3.13 12.24 -1.66
CA VAL A 11 1.85 12.96 -1.54
C VAL A 11 1.45 13.60 -2.87
N VAL A 12 2.38 14.20 -3.60
CA VAL A 12 2.13 14.77 -4.94
C VAL A 12 1.62 13.71 -5.92
N MET A 13 2.23 12.51 -5.93
CA MET A 13 1.76 11.40 -6.78
C MET A 13 0.36 10.91 -6.37
N LEU A 14 0.13 10.73 -5.07
CA LEU A 14 -1.18 10.33 -4.53
C LEU A 14 -2.28 11.33 -4.90
N GLU A 15 -2.00 12.63 -4.77
CA GLU A 15 -2.90 13.72 -5.18
C GLU A 15 -3.26 13.65 -6.67
N LEU A 16 -2.27 13.46 -7.52
CA LEU A 16 -2.47 13.37 -8.96
C LEU A 16 -3.37 12.18 -9.30
N VAL A 17 -3.04 11.01 -8.79
CA VAL A 17 -3.80 9.78 -9.03
C VAL A 17 -5.23 9.90 -8.49
N ALA A 18 -5.40 10.40 -7.27
CA ALA A 18 -6.72 10.57 -6.64
C ALA A 18 -7.61 11.55 -7.43
N ARG A 19 -7.07 12.67 -7.89
CA ARG A 19 -7.79 13.62 -8.74
C ARG A 19 -8.22 13.01 -10.07
N ARG A 20 -7.36 12.21 -10.70
CA ARG A 20 -7.69 11.52 -11.96
C ARG A 20 -8.75 10.45 -11.77
N LEU A 21 -8.70 9.70 -10.69
CA LEU A 21 -9.75 8.73 -10.33
C LEU A 21 -11.09 9.44 -10.08
N GLY A 22 -11.08 10.61 -9.46
CA GLY A 22 -12.26 11.31 -8.97
C GLY A 22 -12.92 10.60 -7.79
N THR A 23 -13.78 11.30 -7.08
CA THR A 23 -14.31 10.87 -5.76
C THR A 23 -14.99 9.50 -5.81
N GLU A 24 -15.82 9.24 -6.82
CA GLU A 24 -16.59 7.99 -6.92
C GLU A 24 -15.70 6.76 -7.11
N LEU A 25 -14.66 6.87 -7.96
CA LEU A 25 -13.78 5.75 -8.21
C LEU A 25 -12.75 5.61 -7.08
N CYS A 26 -12.24 6.71 -6.52
CA CYS A 26 -11.39 6.70 -5.33
C CYS A 26 -12.01 5.92 -4.16
N ALA A 27 -13.32 6.07 -3.95
CA ALA A 27 -14.03 5.39 -2.87
C ALA A 27 -14.02 3.85 -3.00
N GLN A 28 -13.74 3.32 -4.20
CA GLN A 28 -13.67 1.88 -4.46
C GLN A 28 -12.28 1.28 -4.22
N PHE A 29 -11.24 2.13 -4.14
CA PHE A 29 -9.87 1.70 -3.96
C PHE A 29 -9.37 1.89 -2.53
N ALA A 30 -8.49 1.02 -2.10
CA ALA A 30 -7.59 1.27 -0.98
C ALA A 30 -6.22 1.65 -1.53
N PHE A 31 -5.68 2.79 -1.12
CA PHE A 31 -4.31 3.21 -1.39
C PHE A 31 -3.38 2.44 -0.45
N VAL A 32 -2.41 1.74 -1.03
CA VAL A 32 -1.51 0.83 -0.33
C VAL A 32 -0.04 1.10 -0.74
N GLY A 33 0.85 0.18 -0.46
CA GLY A 33 2.23 0.22 -0.96
C GLY A 33 3.12 1.32 -0.37
N GLY A 34 4.25 1.54 -1.01
CA GLY A 34 5.28 2.45 -0.51
C GLY A 34 4.84 3.92 -0.44
N ALA A 35 4.07 4.39 -1.43
CA ALA A 35 3.57 5.76 -1.46
C ALA A 35 2.63 6.07 -0.27
N ALA A 36 1.88 5.07 0.20
CA ALA A 36 0.97 5.22 1.34
C ALA A 36 1.68 5.16 2.69
N ALA A 37 2.92 4.66 2.77
CA ALA A 37 3.62 4.47 4.03
C ALA A 37 3.76 5.77 4.84
N GLY A 38 4.06 6.89 4.17
CA GLY A 38 4.15 8.21 4.80
C GLY A 38 2.84 8.72 5.40
N LEU A 39 1.70 8.26 4.88
CA LEU A 39 0.37 8.60 5.41
C LEU A 39 0.07 7.90 6.74
N LEU A 40 0.80 6.83 7.05
CA LEU A 40 0.63 6.03 8.27
C LEU A 40 1.47 6.54 9.45
N ILE A 41 2.47 7.39 9.19
CA ILE A 41 3.34 7.96 10.20
C ILE A 41 2.61 9.11 10.91
N THR A 42 2.60 9.08 12.23
CA THR A 42 1.92 10.08 13.06
C THR A 42 2.88 10.95 13.87
N ASP A 43 4.13 10.51 14.02
CA ASP A 43 5.18 11.31 14.67
C ASP A 43 5.71 12.39 13.70
N PRO A 44 5.51 13.69 14.01
CA PRO A 44 5.99 14.77 13.15
C PRO A 44 7.53 14.91 13.13
N ALA A 45 8.24 14.28 14.06
CA ALA A 45 9.71 14.30 14.11
C ALA A 45 10.36 13.25 13.18
N GLN A 46 9.58 12.32 12.65
CA GLN A 46 10.08 11.31 11.74
C GLN A 46 10.57 11.92 10.41
N PRO A 47 11.72 11.45 9.86
CA PRO A 47 12.16 11.86 8.54
C PRO A 47 11.15 11.45 7.47
N ALA A 48 11.12 12.21 6.38
CA ALA A 48 10.30 11.86 5.22
C ALA A 48 10.67 10.47 4.71
N ILE A 49 9.65 9.71 4.33
CA ILE A 49 9.85 8.40 3.69
C ILE A 49 10.50 8.59 2.32
N ARG A 50 11.29 7.60 1.92
CA ARG A 50 11.88 7.57 0.58
C ARG A 50 10.81 7.80 -0.49
N PRO A 51 11.10 8.56 -1.56
CA PRO A 51 10.22 8.63 -2.71
C PRO A 51 10.05 7.25 -3.36
N THR A 52 8.82 6.95 -3.78
CA THR A 52 8.49 5.76 -4.58
C THR A 52 8.34 6.13 -6.05
N GLU A 53 8.28 5.12 -6.93
CA GLU A 53 8.10 5.34 -8.37
C GLU A 53 6.66 5.09 -8.84
N ASP A 54 5.83 4.54 -7.96
CA ASP A 54 4.48 4.09 -8.28
C ASP A 54 3.50 4.34 -7.13
N VAL A 55 2.23 4.31 -7.48
CA VAL A 55 1.10 4.30 -6.55
C VAL A 55 0.42 2.94 -6.65
N ASP A 56 0.28 2.26 -5.53
CA ASP A 56 -0.36 0.96 -5.43
C ASP A 56 -1.81 1.12 -4.97
N LEU A 57 -2.73 0.51 -5.70
CA LEU A 57 -4.17 0.50 -5.42
C LEU A 57 -4.69 -0.93 -5.31
N VAL A 58 -5.53 -1.20 -4.32
CA VAL A 58 -6.27 -2.46 -4.21
C VAL A 58 -7.75 -2.19 -4.37
N VAL A 59 -8.42 -3.00 -5.21
CA VAL A 59 -9.86 -2.94 -5.45
C VAL A 59 -10.52 -4.27 -5.12
N GLU A 60 -11.70 -4.20 -4.48
CA GLU A 60 -12.51 -5.39 -4.26
C GLU A 60 -13.28 -5.73 -5.53
N VAL A 61 -12.90 -6.84 -6.14
CA VAL A 61 -13.60 -7.41 -7.29
C VAL A 61 -13.74 -8.92 -7.10
N LEU A 62 -14.93 -9.44 -7.39
CA LEU A 62 -15.27 -10.85 -7.17
C LEU A 62 -15.26 -11.67 -8.46
N SER A 63 -14.93 -11.06 -9.60
CA SER A 63 -14.86 -11.74 -10.88
C SER A 63 -13.99 -10.98 -11.88
N LEU A 64 -13.47 -11.69 -12.87
CA LEU A 64 -12.72 -11.09 -13.97
C LEU A 64 -13.57 -10.05 -14.73
N SER A 65 -14.87 -10.29 -14.91
CA SER A 65 -15.76 -9.32 -15.55
C SER A 65 -15.96 -8.04 -14.73
N ALA A 66 -15.90 -8.14 -13.39
CA ALA A 66 -15.90 -6.96 -12.53
C ALA A 66 -14.58 -6.18 -12.66
N TYR A 67 -13.45 -6.90 -12.73
CA TYR A 67 -12.15 -6.29 -12.96
C TYR A 67 -12.08 -5.54 -14.30
N HIS A 68 -12.57 -6.14 -15.39
CA HIS A 68 -12.65 -5.45 -16.69
C HIS A 68 -13.52 -4.19 -16.67
N ARG A 69 -14.57 -4.12 -15.84
CA ARG A 69 -15.31 -2.86 -15.63
C ARG A 69 -14.47 -1.79 -14.95
N THR A 70 -13.64 -2.20 -13.99
CA THR A 70 -12.66 -1.30 -13.36
C THR A 70 -11.65 -0.77 -14.38
N GLU A 71 -11.10 -1.66 -15.23
CA GLU A 71 -10.20 -1.28 -16.33
C GLU A 71 -10.85 -0.26 -17.27
N ALA A 72 -12.10 -0.51 -17.69
CA ALA A 72 -12.85 0.44 -18.54
C ALA A 72 -13.07 1.80 -17.85
N ALA A 73 -13.33 1.81 -16.54
CA ALA A 73 -13.47 3.03 -15.77
C ALA A 73 -12.14 3.81 -15.64
N LEU A 74 -11.02 3.12 -15.50
CA LEU A 74 -9.68 3.71 -15.51
C LEU A 74 -9.37 4.33 -16.88
N GLN A 75 -9.61 3.61 -17.97
CA GLN A 75 -9.41 4.10 -19.35
C GLN A 75 -10.23 5.36 -19.61
N ALA A 76 -11.49 5.40 -19.18
CA ALA A 76 -12.36 6.56 -19.31
C ALA A 76 -11.82 7.81 -18.58
N ARG A 77 -10.91 7.63 -17.62
CA ARG A 77 -10.25 8.71 -16.85
C ARG A 77 -8.82 9.00 -17.31
N GLY A 78 -8.42 8.44 -18.46
CA GLY A 78 -7.13 8.71 -19.08
C GLY A 78 -5.97 7.85 -18.55
N PHE A 79 -6.26 6.81 -17.77
CA PHE A 79 -5.26 5.80 -17.45
C PHE A 79 -5.00 4.93 -18.67
N VAL A 80 -3.73 4.66 -18.96
CA VAL A 80 -3.27 3.81 -20.05
C VAL A 80 -2.58 2.60 -19.48
N GLN A 81 -2.99 1.40 -19.89
CA GLN A 81 -2.34 0.17 -19.44
C GLN A 81 -0.92 0.07 -19.99
N ASP A 82 0.02 -0.34 -19.15
CA ASP A 82 1.41 -0.53 -19.55
C ASP A 82 1.60 -1.93 -20.13
N HIS A 83 1.76 -2.01 -21.46
CA HIS A 83 1.91 -3.27 -22.18
C HIS A 83 3.37 -3.67 -22.45
N ARG A 84 4.35 -3.02 -21.82
CA ARG A 84 5.76 -3.40 -21.96
C ARG A 84 5.97 -4.79 -21.35
N ALA A 85 6.87 -5.57 -21.95
CA ALA A 85 7.08 -6.97 -21.56
C ALA A 85 7.51 -7.13 -20.08
N GLU A 86 8.20 -6.15 -19.52
CA GLU A 86 8.67 -6.14 -18.15
C GLU A 86 7.66 -5.55 -17.14
N ALA A 87 6.57 -4.94 -17.63
CA ALA A 87 5.57 -4.34 -16.75
C ALA A 87 4.67 -5.40 -16.13
N PRO A 88 4.34 -5.27 -14.82
CA PRO A 88 3.31 -6.11 -14.22
C PRO A 88 1.96 -5.95 -14.94
N ILE A 89 1.20 -7.03 -15.04
CA ILE A 89 -0.11 -7.03 -15.73
C ILE A 89 -1.11 -6.03 -15.13
N CYS A 90 -0.93 -5.66 -13.86
CA CYS A 90 -1.76 -4.70 -13.13
C CYS A 90 -1.32 -3.24 -13.33
N ARG A 91 -0.26 -2.99 -14.13
CA ARG A 91 0.34 -1.65 -14.27
C ARG A 91 -0.38 -0.77 -15.25
N TRP A 92 -0.67 0.43 -14.80
CA TRP A 92 -1.24 1.55 -15.55
C TRP A 92 -0.31 2.75 -15.47
N GLN A 93 -0.54 3.73 -16.32
CA GLN A 93 0.12 5.03 -16.31
C GLN A 93 -0.91 6.15 -16.46
N VAL A 94 -0.73 7.22 -15.70
CA VAL A 94 -1.51 8.46 -15.85
C VAL A 94 -0.61 9.65 -15.54
N ASP A 95 -0.56 10.64 -16.42
CA ASP A 95 0.25 11.87 -16.27
C ASP A 95 1.72 11.61 -15.86
N GLY A 96 2.32 10.54 -16.37
CA GLY A 96 3.69 10.14 -16.08
C GLY A 96 3.87 9.34 -14.77
N VAL A 97 2.82 9.12 -13.99
CA VAL A 97 2.84 8.29 -12.77
C VAL A 97 2.48 6.85 -13.10
N LYS A 98 3.27 5.90 -12.61
CA LYS A 98 2.95 4.47 -12.64
C LYS A 98 1.92 4.15 -11.56
N VAL A 99 0.91 3.36 -11.91
CA VAL A 99 -0.16 2.98 -10.97
C VAL A 99 -0.42 1.49 -11.10
N ASP A 100 -0.21 0.74 -10.02
CA ASP A 100 -0.51 -0.69 -9.98
C ASP A 100 -1.89 -0.90 -9.36
N VAL A 101 -2.81 -1.47 -10.16
CA VAL A 101 -4.20 -1.71 -9.75
C VAL A 101 -4.40 -3.20 -9.55
N MET A 102 -4.41 -3.62 -8.29
CA MET A 102 -4.44 -5.02 -7.90
C MET A 102 -5.83 -5.44 -7.42
N PRO A 103 -6.36 -6.57 -7.89
CA PRO A 103 -7.56 -7.15 -7.32
C PRO A 103 -7.29 -7.71 -5.92
N SER A 104 -8.31 -7.71 -5.07
CA SER A 104 -8.21 -8.34 -3.75
C SER A 104 -8.16 -9.86 -3.79
N GLN A 105 -8.56 -10.49 -4.91
CA GLN A 105 -8.62 -11.94 -5.09
C GLN A 105 -7.55 -12.45 -6.06
N GLN A 106 -6.89 -13.55 -5.69
CA GLN A 106 -5.78 -14.12 -6.46
C GLN A 106 -6.19 -14.67 -7.84
N ASP A 107 -7.36 -15.25 -7.95
CA ASP A 107 -7.88 -15.89 -9.15
C ASP A 107 -8.23 -14.91 -10.29
N ILE A 108 -8.18 -13.62 -10.04
CA ILE A 108 -8.45 -12.60 -11.06
C ILE A 108 -7.25 -12.39 -11.98
N LEU A 109 -6.05 -12.17 -11.43
CA LEU A 109 -4.81 -11.93 -12.19
C LEU A 109 -3.73 -13.01 -11.96
N GLY A 110 -4.04 -14.07 -11.21
CA GLY A 110 -3.08 -15.14 -10.91
C GLY A 110 -2.11 -14.83 -9.77
N PHE A 111 -2.18 -13.65 -9.18
CA PHE A 111 -1.41 -13.27 -8.00
C PHE A 111 -2.23 -12.35 -7.09
N ALA A 112 -1.98 -12.41 -5.80
CA ALA A 112 -2.45 -11.43 -4.82
C ALA A 112 -1.63 -11.57 -3.55
N ASN A 113 -1.66 -10.52 -2.73
CA ASN A 113 -1.22 -10.61 -1.35
C ASN A 113 -2.37 -11.13 -0.49
N ARG A 114 -2.11 -12.07 0.41
CA ARG A 114 -3.15 -12.70 1.26
C ARG A 114 -3.95 -11.69 2.11
N TRP A 115 -3.41 -10.50 2.32
CA TRP A 115 -4.01 -9.44 3.12
C TRP A 115 -4.80 -8.41 2.29
N TYR A 116 -4.81 -8.50 0.96
CA TYR A 116 -5.56 -7.57 0.11
C TYR A 116 -7.06 -7.51 0.41
N PRO A 117 -7.76 -8.62 0.75
CA PRO A 117 -9.16 -8.51 1.18
C PRO A 117 -9.33 -7.62 2.42
N LEU A 118 -8.39 -7.69 3.37
CA LEU A 118 -8.40 -6.81 4.55
C LEU A 118 -8.05 -5.36 4.18
N CYS A 119 -7.18 -5.12 3.19
CA CYS A 119 -6.86 -3.76 2.76
C CYS A 119 -8.13 -2.99 2.40
N VAL A 120 -9.02 -3.60 1.62
CA VAL A 120 -10.27 -2.93 1.22
C VAL A 120 -11.27 -2.87 2.36
N ALA A 121 -11.41 -3.96 3.12
CA ALA A 121 -12.40 -4.04 4.20
C ALA A 121 -12.11 -3.06 5.36
N THR A 122 -10.84 -2.76 5.63
CA THR A 122 -10.40 -1.96 6.78
C THR A 122 -9.74 -0.64 6.40
N ALA A 123 -9.75 -0.26 5.12
CA ALA A 123 -9.17 1.00 4.69
C ALA A 123 -9.87 2.20 5.34
N GLU A 124 -9.06 3.11 5.87
CA GLU A 124 -9.51 4.28 6.63
C GLU A 124 -9.61 5.52 5.74
N PRO A 125 -10.63 6.37 5.94
CA PRO A 125 -10.73 7.61 5.20
C PRO A 125 -9.61 8.58 5.63
N LEU A 126 -8.99 9.22 4.63
CA LEU A 126 -7.99 10.25 4.82
C LEU A 126 -8.22 11.35 3.78
N GLU A 127 -8.14 12.61 4.21
CA GLU A 127 -8.20 13.75 3.32
C GLU A 127 -6.80 14.20 2.94
N LEU A 128 -6.51 14.21 1.63
CA LEU A 128 -5.25 14.73 1.09
C LEU A 128 -5.20 16.27 1.23
N PRO A 129 -4.02 16.90 1.14
CA PRO A 129 -3.88 18.37 1.28
C PRO A 129 -4.77 19.19 0.35
N SER A 130 -5.18 18.64 -0.79
CA SER A 130 -6.12 19.27 -1.73
C SER A 130 -7.60 19.17 -1.32
N GLY A 131 -7.91 18.49 -0.23
CA GLY A 131 -9.28 18.18 0.17
C GLY A 131 -9.88 16.95 -0.53
N VAL A 132 -9.11 16.23 -1.35
CA VAL A 132 -9.59 15.00 -2.00
C VAL A 132 -9.59 13.86 -0.98
N PRO A 133 -10.75 13.22 -0.73
CA PRO A 133 -10.80 12.07 0.16
C PRO A 133 -10.30 10.83 -0.56
N ILE A 134 -9.46 10.06 0.13
CA ILE A 134 -9.01 8.73 -0.29
C ILE A 134 -9.27 7.72 0.83
N ARG A 135 -9.11 6.45 0.55
CA ARG A 135 -9.11 5.38 1.56
C ARG A 135 -7.72 4.78 1.64
N VAL A 136 -7.10 4.83 2.81
CA VAL A 136 -5.73 4.35 3.04
C VAL A 136 -5.76 3.05 3.81
N ILE A 137 -4.89 2.14 3.46
CA ILE A 137 -4.68 0.88 4.18
C ILE A 137 -4.47 1.12 5.69
N ALA A 138 -5.10 0.34 6.55
CA ALA A 138 -4.84 0.38 8.00
C ALA A 138 -3.41 -0.10 8.32
N ALA A 139 -2.75 0.53 9.31
CA ALA A 139 -1.34 0.28 9.60
C ALA A 139 -1.01 -1.20 9.89
N PRO A 140 -1.78 -1.98 10.69
CA PRO A 140 -1.49 -3.40 10.88
C PRO A 140 -1.56 -4.22 9.58
N VAL A 141 -2.49 -3.87 8.69
CA VAL A 141 -2.65 -4.57 7.40
C VAL A 141 -1.50 -4.20 6.46
N PHE A 142 -1.06 -2.94 6.47
CA PHE A 142 0.13 -2.48 5.75
C PHE A 142 1.36 -3.31 6.15
N ILE A 143 1.64 -3.44 7.45
CA ILE A 143 2.74 -4.27 7.94
C ILE A 143 2.61 -5.71 7.43
N GLY A 144 1.41 -6.29 7.50
CA GLY A 144 1.15 -7.63 6.96
C GLY A 144 1.47 -7.76 5.47
N THR A 145 1.04 -6.79 4.66
CA THR A 145 1.30 -6.81 3.20
C THR A 145 2.79 -6.67 2.88
N LYS A 146 3.51 -5.84 3.62
CA LYS A 146 4.95 -5.62 3.45
C LYS A 146 5.77 -6.83 3.90
N LEU A 147 5.38 -7.52 4.97
CA LEU A 147 6.02 -8.76 5.38
C LEU A 147 5.87 -9.86 4.33
N GLU A 148 4.68 -10.05 3.75
CA GLU A 148 4.47 -10.98 2.63
C GLU A 148 5.35 -10.62 1.41
N ALA A 149 5.42 -9.33 1.07
CA ALA A 149 6.26 -8.85 -0.02
C ALA A 149 7.76 -9.11 0.26
N PHE A 150 8.22 -8.85 1.48
CA PHE A 150 9.58 -9.14 1.91
C PHE A 150 9.91 -10.64 1.79
N HIS A 151 9.01 -11.53 2.21
CA HIS A 151 9.21 -12.97 2.06
C HIS A 151 9.20 -13.42 0.60
N GLY A 152 8.37 -12.80 -0.24
CA GLY A 152 8.24 -13.18 -1.65
C GLY A 152 9.39 -12.72 -2.53
N ARG A 153 9.86 -11.49 -2.34
CA ARG A 153 10.85 -10.84 -3.23
C ARG A 153 12.09 -10.29 -2.53
N GLY A 154 12.10 -10.21 -1.20
CA GLY A 154 13.18 -9.60 -0.42
C GLY A 154 14.45 -10.46 -0.34
N ASN A 155 14.42 -11.74 -0.74
CA ASN A 155 15.56 -12.66 -0.77
C ASN A 155 16.36 -12.73 0.56
N GLY A 156 15.74 -12.37 1.70
CA GLY A 156 16.40 -12.29 3.00
C GLY A 156 17.41 -11.15 3.12
N ASP A 157 17.25 -10.11 2.30
CA ASP A 157 18.06 -8.89 2.36
C ASP A 157 17.45 -7.93 3.41
N TYR A 158 18.02 -7.93 4.60
CA TYR A 158 17.59 -7.08 5.69
C TYR A 158 18.04 -5.62 5.58
N LEU A 159 19.12 -5.35 4.81
CA LEU A 159 19.72 -4.02 4.69
C LEU A 159 19.07 -3.16 3.59
N PHE A 160 18.81 -3.76 2.43
CA PHE A 160 18.38 -3.01 1.24
C PHE A 160 16.93 -3.28 0.84
N SER A 161 16.21 -4.11 1.60
CA SER A 161 14.79 -4.35 1.34
C SER A 161 13.96 -3.10 1.59
N HIS A 162 13.40 -2.53 0.54
CA HIS A 162 12.47 -1.42 0.64
C HIS A 162 11.22 -1.77 1.46
N ASP A 163 10.74 -3.03 1.36
CA ASP A 163 9.56 -3.48 2.11
C ASP A 163 9.84 -3.49 3.62
N LEU A 164 11.04 -3.94 4.02
CA LEU A 164 11.43 -3.91 5.43
C LEU A 164 11.69 -2.49 5.93
N GLY A 165 12.32 -1.63 5.12
CA GLY A 165 12.51 -0.22 5.44
C GLY A 165 11.19 0.51 5.68
N ASP A 166 10.18 0.26 4.83
CA ASP A 166 8.84 0.83 4.99
C ASP A 166 8.18 0.33 6.29
N ILE A 167 8.35 -0.96 6.65
CA ILE A 167 7.88 -1.52 7.94
C ILE A 167 8.52 -0.78 9.10
N LEU A 168 9.85 -0.67 9.12
CA LEU A 168 10.59 -0.04 10.22
C LEU A 168 10.20 1.44 10.37
N SER A 169 10.00 2.16 9.27
CA SER A 169 9.55 3.55 9.31
C SER A 169 8.17 3.71 9.96
N VAL A 170 7.23 2.80 9.68
CA VAL A 170 5.90 2.84 10.30
C VAL A 170 5.96 2.36 11.76
N VAL A 171 6.79 1.37 12.09
CA VAL A 171 6.98 0.90 13.47
C VAL A 171 7.53 2.01 14.36
N ASP A 172 8.50 2.76 13.86
CA ASP A 172 9.17 3.84 14.60
C ASP A 172 8.32 5.12 14.64
N GLY A 173 7.55 5.39 13.58
CA GLY A 173 6.82 6.65 13.41
C GLY A 173 5.33 6.61 13.76
N ARG A 174 4.81 5.50 14.35
CA ARG A 174 3.40 5.37 14.72
C ARG A 174 3.22 4.82 16.13
N ASP A 175 3.10 5.69 17.11
CA ASP A 175 2.98 5.35 18.54
C ASP A 175 1.83 4.36 18.83
N SER A 176 0.70 4.49 18.11
CA SER A 176 -0.49 3.65 18.30
C SER A 176 -0.39 2.27 17.66
N LEU A 177 0.67 1.98 16.90
CA LEU A 177 0.76 0.74 16.10
C LEU A 177 0.63 -0.53 16.92
N LEU A 178 1.21 -0.59 18.11
CA LEU A 178 1.14 -1.77 18.98
C LEU A 178 -0.30 -2.09 19.38
N ASP A 179 -1.04 -1.06 19.80
CA ASP A 179 -2.44 -1.20 20.20
C ASP A 179 -3.33 -1.56 19.01
N GLU A 180 -3.09 -0.97 17.84
CA GLU A 180 -3.79 -1.31 16.61
C GLU A 180 -3.54 -2.75 16.19
N CYS A 181 -2.29 -3.22 16.28
CA CYS A 181 -1.95 -4.63 16.01
C CYS A 181 -2.62 -5.58 17.01
N ALA A 182 -2.72 -5.19 18.28
CA ALA A 182 -3.42 -5.98 19.30
C ALA A 182 -4.92 -6.09 19.05
N GLN A 183 -5.52 -5.07 18.43
CA GLN A 183 -6.95 -5.01 18.07
C GLN A 183 -7.25 -5.60 16.68
N ALA A 184 -6.22 -5.92 15.88
CA ALA A 184 -6.39 -6.50 14.57
C ALA A 184 -7.10 -7.86 14.62
N VAL A 185 -7.73 -8.24 13.51
CA VAL A 185 -8.38 -9.56 13.40
C VAL A 185 -7.42 -10.69 13.76
N PRO A 186 -7.89 -11.75 14.44
CA PRO A 186 -7.01 -12.77 14.99
C PRO A 186 -6.01 -13.38 14.01
N PRO A 187 -6.36 -13.68 12.74
CA PRO A 187 -5.39 -14.22 11.79
C PRO A 187 -4.22 -13.26 11.50
N LEU A 188 -4.52 -11.96 11.34
CA LEU A 188 -3.49 -10.95 11.10
C LEU A 188 -2.62 -10.75 12.34
N ARG A 189 -3.24 -10.59 13.50
CA ARG A 189 -2.51 -10.44 14.77
C ARG A 189 -1.54 -11.60 15.05
N THR A 190 -2.00 -12.83 14.86
CA THR A 190 -1.15 -14.03 15.02
C THR A 190 0.00 -14.02 14.03
N TYR A 191 -0.27 -13.70 12.76
CA TYR A 191 0.73 -13.59 11.72
C TYR A 191 1.81 -12.55 12.09
N LEU A 192 1.40 -11.33 12.44
CA LEU A 192 2.32 -10.25 12.81
C LEU A 192 3.22 -10.67 13.99
N ALA A 193 2.63 -11.23 15.06
CA ALA A 193 3.38 -11.69 16.23
C ALA A 193 4.44 -12.75 15.85
N GLN A 194 4.08 -13.72 14.99
CA GLN A 194 5.00 -14.76 14.53
C GLN A 194 6.14 -14.16 13.68
N GLN A 195 5.81 -13.24 12.77
CA GLN A 195 6.80 -12.63 11.88
C GLN A 195 7.81 -11.77 12.65
N PHE A 196 7.33 -10.91 13.54
CA PHE A 196 8.23 -10.10 14.37
C PHE A 196 9.08 -10.97 15.31
N ALA A 197 8.51 -12.03 15.89
CA ALA A 197 9.29 -12.96 16.70
C ALA A 197 10.40 -13.63 15.87
N ALA A 198 10.12 -14.01 14.62
CA ALA A 198 11.13 -14.59 13.73
C ALA A 198 12.22 -13.59 13.33
N LEU A 199 11.84 -12.33 13.05
CA LEU A 199 12.82 -11.25 12.77
C LEU A 199 13.75 -11.03 13.97
N LEU A 200 13.18 -10.86 15.18
CA LEU A 200 13.93 -10.63 16.40
C LEU A 200 14.81 -11.84 16.83
N ALA A 201 14.48 -13.05 16.40
CA ALA A 201 15.29 -14.25 16.62
C ALA A 201 16.43 -14.38 15.59
N SER A 202 16.46 -13.57 14.53
CA SER A 202 17.48 -13.62 13.48
C SER A 202 18.68 -12.72 13.82
N PRO A 203 19.89 -13.27 14.09
CA PRO A 203 21.08 -12.43 14.28
C PRO A 203 21.35 -11.52 13.07
N ARG A 204 21.13 -12.02 11.86
CA ARG A 204 21.30 -11.23 10.61
C ARG A 204 20.40 -10.01 10.52
N PHE A 205 19.21 -10.07 11.12
CA PHE A 205 18.31 -8.92 11.18
C PHE A 205 18.76 -7.92 12.25
N LEU A 206 19.25 -8.42 13.40
CA LEU A 206 19.71 -7.57 14.50
C LEU A 206 21.03 -6.85 14.19
N ASP A 207 21.83 -7.41 13.29
CA ASP A 207 23.12 -6.86 12.85
C ASP A 207 22.99 -5.92 11.63
N ALA A 208 21.79 -5.84 11.01
CA ALA A 208 21.51 -5.03 9.84
C ALA A 208 21.02 -3.64 10.21
#